data_3da9998b3da0d2f38a5008dac6442fcd
#
_entry.id   3da9998b3da0d2f38a5008dac6442fcd
#
_cell.length_a   1.000
_cell.length_b   1.000
_cell.length_c   1.000
_cell.angle_alpha   90.00
_cell.angle_beta   90.00
_cell.angle_gamma   90.00
#
_symmetry.space_group_name_H-M   'P 1'
#
loop_
_entity.id
_entity.type
_entity.pdbx_description
1 polymer ?
#
loop_
_entity_poly.entity_id
_entity_poly.type
_entity_poly.pdbx_seq_one_letter_code
_entity_poly.pdbx_strand_id
1 'polypeptide(L)'
;MALEALQRIEEVGADLGCLGGMATALYAATGIKELHAFDISKISLDSVRAKGFKGFYWDADGEQCPMPDNTYDLLIAGEIIEHLIDTDRFAEEAGRILKPGGYLILSTPNLASWYNRIRLIRGLVPRSYPGTSSTISKDELVDNKHIRVNVLSEWTHFLEKHEFQVTEVHGSSHIQALEGSLRTRFIKFIDRLACRRPSLSTNIIFVARKT
;
A
#
# COMPACT_ATOMS: atom_id res chain seq x y z
N MET A 1 -14.08 -5.70 7.26
CA MET A 1 -14.52 -4.95 6.04
C MET A 1 -13.54 -5.14 4.89
N ALA A 2 -12.31 -4.60 4.84
CA ALA A 2 -11.34 -5.01 3.78
C ALA A 2 -10.99 -6.51 3.89
N LEU A 3 -10.96 -7.08 5.09
CA LEU A 3 -10.83 -8.52 5.36
C LEU A 3 -12.06 -9.35 4.91
N GLU A 4 -13.24 -8.77 4.85
CA GLU A 4 -14.46 -9.46 4.37
C GLU A 4 -14.49 -9.57 2.84
N ALA A 5 -13.89 -8.61 2.12
CA ALA A 5 -13.66 -8.75 0.68
C ALA A 5 -12.67 -9.90 0.39
N LEU A 6 -11.66 -10.10 1.26
CA LEU A 6 -10.71 -11.21 1.17
C LEU A 6 -11.36 -12.58 1.40
N GLN A 7 -12.40 -12.70 2.23
CA GLN A 7 -13.10 -13.96 2.50
C GLN A 7 -13.88 -14.53 1.30
N ARG A 8 -14.03 -13.77 0.21
CA ARG A 8 -14.69 -14.21 -1.03
C ARG A 8 -13.71 -14.72 -2.09
N ILE A 9 -12.38 -14.62 -1.83
CA ILE A 9 -11.34 -14.98 -2.80
C ILE A 9 -10.73 -16.29 -2.37
N GLU A 10 -11.17 -17.37 -3.00
CA GLU A 10 -10.81 -18.72 -2.57
C GLU A 10 -9.50 -19.26 -3.17
N GLU A 11 -8.73 -18.53 -4.02
CA GLU A 11 -7.76 -19.23 -4.83
C GLU A 11 -6.32 -18.72 -4.73
N VAL A 12 -5.82 -17.91 -5.63
CA VAL A 12 -4.38 -17.54 -5.70
C VAL A 12 -4.20 -16.04 -5.56
N GLY A 13 -3.39 -15.65 -4.58
CA GLY A 13 -3.06 -14.26 -4.35
C GLY A 13 -1.57 -13.96 -4.48
N ALA A 14 -1.24 -12.67 -4.59
CA ALA A 14 0.13 -12.19 -4.55
C ALA A 14 0.27 -10.97 -3.65
N ASP A 15 1.36 -10.94 -2.88
CA ASP A 15 1.82 -9.82 -2.05
C ASP A 15 2.99 -9.13 -2.78
N LEU A 16 2.74 -7.94 -3.28
CA LEU A 16 3.69 -7.15 -4.09
C LEU A 16 4.43 -6.18 -3.17
N GLY A 17 5.75 -6.34 -3.03
CA GLY A 17 6.56 -5.61 -2.06
C GLY A 17 6.46 -6.20 -0.65
N CYS A 18 6.71 -7.49 -0.52
CA CYS A 18 6.43 -8.30 0.69
C CYS A 18 7.31 -7.98 1.91
N LEU A 19 8.37 -7.20 1.79
CA LEU A 19 9.27 -6.74 2.87
C LEU A 19 9.55 -7.81 3.96
N GLY A 20 10.05 -8.98 3.54
CA GLY A 20 10.39 -10.07 4.45
C GLY A 20 9.21 -10.89 4.98
N GLY A 21 8.01 -10.69 4.47
CA GLY A 21 6.87 -11.59 4.60
C GLY A 21 6.12 -11.55 5.94
N MET A 22 6.21 -10.46 6.70
CA MET A 22 5.42 -10.34 7.92
C MET A 22 3.95 -10.06 7.58
N ALA A 23 3.69 -9.14 6.65
CA ALA A 23 2.35 -8.86 6.15
C ALA A 23 1.80 -10.06 5.36
N THR A 24 2.64 -10.69 4.51
CA THR A 24 2.30 -11.91 3.78
C THR A 24 1.72 -12.99 4.70
N ALA A 25 2.32 -13.22 5.86
CA ALA A 25 1.83 -14.21 6.83
C ALA A 25 0.46 -13.82 7.40
N LEU A 26 0.20 -12.54 7.62
CA LEU A 26 -1.13 -12.06 8.07
C LEU A 26 -2.17 -12.22 6.97
N TYR A 27 -1.82 -11.94 5.71
CA TYR A 27 -2.73 -12.14 4.57
C TYR A 27 -3.06 -13.63 4.36
N ALA A 28 -2.05 -14.51 4.44
CA ALA A 28 -2.28 -15.95 4.33
C ALA A 28 -3.24 -16.49 5.42
N ALA A 29 -3.20 -15.91 6.63
CA ALA A 29 -4.10 -16.27 7.72
C ALA A 29 -5.58 -15.91 7.46
N THR A 30 -5.88 -15.13 6.42
CA THR A 30 -7.26 -14.78 6.04
C THR A 30 -7.99 -15.86 5.22
N GLY A 31 -7.29 -16.93 4.86
CA GLY A 31 -7.87 -18.08 4.13
C GLY A 31 -7.54 -18.14 2.65
N ILE A 32 -6.61 -17.31 2.16
CA ILE A 32 -6.08 -17.42 0.78
C ILE A 32 -5.36 -18.76 0.65
N LYS A 33 -5.75 -19.59 -0.33
CA LYS A 33 -5.23 -20.97 -0.49
C LYS A 33 -3.75 -20.99 -0.87
N GLU A 34 -3.34 -20.11 -1.75
CA GLU A 34 -1.96 -19.97 -2.21
C GLU A 34 -1.59 -18.48 -2.30
N LEU A 35 -0.54 -18.08 -1.60
CA LEU A 35 -0.07 -16.70 -1.61
C LEU A 35 1.39 -16.66 -2.04
N HIS A 36 1.66 -15.98 -3.15
CA HIS A 36 2.99 -15.70 -3.65
C HIS A 36 3.46 -14.34 -3.13
N ALA A 37 4.77 -14.20 -2.94
CA ALA A 37 5.36 -12.95 -2.46
C ALA A 37 6.41 -12.43 -3.43
N PHE A 38 6.37 -11.14 -3.72
CA PHE A 38 7.27 -10.48 -4.67
C PHE A 38 8.07 -9.38 -3.97
N ASP A 39 9.35 -9.29 -4.28
CA ASP A 39 10.23 -8.23 -3.78
C ASP A 39 11.47 -8.10 -4.67
N ILE A 40 12.03 -6.91 -4.76
CA ILE A 40 13.33 -6.65 -5.39
C ILE A 40 14.50 -7.10 -4.48
N SER A 41 14.28 -7.19 -3.17
CA SER A 41 15.29 -7.54 -2.18
C SER A 41 15.42 -9.05 -2.02
N LYS A 42 16.58 -9.61 -2.38
CA LYS A 42 16.89 -11.03 -2.14
C LYS A 42 16.80 -11.40 -0.67
N ILE A 43 17.20 -10.51 0.25
CA ILE A 43 17.11 -10.74 1.71
C ILE A 43 15.66 -10.88 2.13
N SER A 44 14.76 -10.04 1.61
CA SER A 44 13.32 -10.14 1.85
C SER A 44 12.78 -11.47 1.36
N LEU A 45 13.17 -11.89 0.15
CA LEU A 45 12.73 -13.16 -0.43
C LEU A 45 13.23 -14.39 0.36
N ASP A 46 14.46 -14.35 0.85
CA ASP A 46 14.99 -15.45 1.68
C ASP A 46 14.22 -15.55 3.01
N SER A 47 13.86 -14.43 3.62
CA SER A 47 13.01 -14.38 4.82
C SER A 47 11.60 -14.95 4.55
N VAL A 48 11.01 -14.60 3.41
CA VAL A 48 9.71 -15.11 2.95
C VAL A 48 9.74 -16.62 2.76
N ARG A 49 10.77 -17.13 2.08
CA ARG A 49 10.95 -18.57 1.84
C ARG A 49 11.18 -19.34 3.14
N ALA A 50 11.92 -18.76 4.09
CA ALA A 50 12.12 -19.34 5.42
C ALA A 50 10.80 -19.45 6.21
N LYS A 51 9.79 -18.64 5.88
CA LYS A 51 8.43 -18.71 6.45
C LYS A 51 7.50 -19.68 5.67
N GLY A 52 8.01 -20.35 4.62
CA GLY A 52 7.25 -21.34 3.84
C GLY A 52 6.47 -20.77 2.67
N PHE A 53 6.64 -19.50 2.31
CA PHE A 53 5.97 -18.89 1.16
C PHE A 53 6.82 -19.00 -0.12
N LYS A 54 6.18 -18.99 -1.29
CA LYS A 54 6.85 -18.88 -2.57
C LYS A 54 7.25 -17.43 -2.82
N GLY A 55 8.55 -17.14 -2.83
CA GLY A 55 9.10 -15.81 -3.08
C GLY A 55 9.69 -15.68 -4.47
N PHE A 56 9.31 -14.63 -5.20
CA PHE A 56 9.75 -14.34 -6.56
C PHE A 56 10.41 -12.97 -6.62
N TYR A 57 11.55 -12.91 -7.30
CA TYR A 57 12.19 -11.62 -7.59
C TYR A 57 11.38 -10.87 -8.65
N TRP A 58 11.13 -9.60 -8.38
CA TRP A 58 10.56 -8.68 -9.36
C TRP A 58 10.97 -7.24 -9.04
N ASP A 59 11.56 -6.56 -10.04
CA ASP A 59 11.75 -5.11 -10.04
C ASP A 59 10.52 -4.46 -10.70
N ALA A 60 9.64 -3.93 -9.87
CA ALA A 60 8.36 -3.36 -10.32
C ALA A 60 8.53 -2.04 -11.12
N ASP A 61 9.72 -1.42 -11.07
CA ASP A 61 10.04 -0.20 -11.83
C ASP A 61 10.57 -0.46 -13.24
N GLY A 62 11.09 -1.63 -13.52
CA GLY A 62 11.84 -1.83 -14.77
C GLY A 62 11.51 -3.10 -15.52
N GLU A 63 11.02 -4.12 -14.84
CA GLU A 63 10.90 -5.45 -15.39
C GLU A 63 9.44 -5.89 -15.57
N GLN A 64 9.22 -6.77 -16.53
CA GLN A 64 7.98 -7.50 -16.62
C GLN A 64 7.88 -8.48 -15.44
N CYS A 65 6.74 -8.55 -14.79
CA CYS A 65 6.52 -9.52 -13.73
C CYS A 65 6.69 -10.95 -14.27
N PRO A 66 7.46 -11.83 -13.59
CA PRO A 66 7.78 -13.18 -14.10
C PRO A 66 6.59 -14.16 -14.00
N MET A 67 5.38 -13.65 -14.11
CA MET A 67 4.15 -14.44 -14.08
C MET A 67 3.35 -14.29 -15.36
N PRO A 68 2.64 -15.35 -15.78
CA PRO A 68 1.74 -15.30 -16.92
C PRO A 68 0.59 -14.31 -16.71
N ASP A 69 -0.05 -13.90 -17.79
CA ASP A 69 -1.27 -13.12 -17.76
C ASP A 69 -2.38 -13.86 -17.00
N ASN A 70 -3.24 -13.11 -16.33
CA ASN A 70 -4.43 -13.63 -15.66
C ASN A 70 -4.14 -14.80 -14.68
N THR A 71 -3.07 -14.67 -13.90
CA THR A 71 -2.64 -15.69 -12.93
C THR A 71 -3.38 -15.56 -11.59
N TYR A 72 -3.58 -14.33 -11.10
CA TYR A 72 -4.03 -14.07 -9.74
C TYR A 72 -5.49 -13.65 -9.66
N ASP A 73 -6.17 -14.07 -8.60
CA ASP A 73 -7.50 -13.61 -8.23
C ASP A 73 -7.42 -12.35 -7.36
N LEU A 74 -6.30 -12.21 -6.62
CA LEU A 74 -6.05 -11.10 -5.71
C LEU A 74 -4.60 -10.64 -5.81
N LEU A 75 -4.40 -9.33 -5.92
CA LEU A 75 -3.12 -8.66 -5.68
C LEU A 75 -3.21 -7.77 -4.46
N ILE A 76 -2.20 -7.81 -3.61
CA ILE A 76 -2.04 -6.92 -2.46
C ILE A 76 -0.77 -6.13 -2.67
N ALA A 77 -0.90 -4.81 -2.72
CA ALA A 77 0.19 -3.85 -2.92
C ALA A 77 0.20 -2.85 -1.75
N GLY A 78 0.83 -3.27 -0.65
CA GLY A 78 0.86 -2.49 0.57
C GLY A 78 2.10 -1.61 0.65
N GLU A 79 1.92 -0.28 0.63
CA GLU A 79 3.01 0.70 0.82
C GLU A 79 4.18 0.47 -0.17
N ILE A 80 3.87 0.21 -1.42
CA ILE A 80 4.87 0.03 -2.48
C ILE A 80 4.83 1.15 -3.52
N ILE A 81 3.63 1.58 -3.93
CA ILE A 81 3.45 2.48 -5.08
C ILE A 81 4.11 3.85 -4.90
N GLU A 82 4.22 4.33 -3.68
CA GLU A 82 4.89 5.59 -3.35
C GLU A 82 6.41 5.55 -3.50
N HIS A 83 6.98 4.36 -3.62
CA HIS A 83 8.41 4.14 -3.82
C HIS A 83 8.79 3.92 -5.28
N LEU A 84 7.81 3.73 -6.18
CA LEU A 84 8.04 3.42 -7.58
C LEU A 84 8.27 4.69 -8.42
N ILE A 85 9.21 4.60 -9.37
CA ILE A 85 9.48 5.63 -10.35
C ILE A 85 8.43 5.61 -11.45
N ASP A 86 8.10 4.43 -11.97
CA ASP A 86 7.13 4.21 -13.03
C ASP A 86 5.86 3.50 -12.50
N THR A 87 4.95 4.28 -11.94
CA THR A 87 3.69 3.77 -11.41
C THR A 87 2.72 3.30 -12.51
N ASP A 88 2.78 3.89 -13.72
CA ASP A 88 1.94 3.49 -14.84
C ASP A 88 2.31 2.05 -15.26
N ARG A 89 3.59 1.77 -15.42
CA ARG A 89 4.07 0.41 -15.71
C ARG A 89 3.69 -0.62 -14.63
N PHE A 90 3.82 -0.23 -13.36
CA PHE A 90 3.38 -1.10 -12.26
C PHE A 90 1.89 -1.44 -12.38
N ALA A 91 1.03 -0.46 -12.65
CA ALA A 91 -0.40 -0.67 -12.79
C ALA A 91 -0.74 -1.54 -14.02
N GLU A 92 -0.05 -1.34 -15.15
CA GLU A 92 -0.18 -2.18 -16.35
C GLU A 92 0.17 -3.64 -16.05
N GLU A 93 1.30 -3.89 -15.39
CA GLU A 93 1.73 -5.24 -15.02
C GLU A 93 0.79 -5.89 -13.98
N ALA A 94 0.36 -5.12 -12.96
CA ALA A 94 -0.65 -5.58 -12.00
C ALA A 94 -1.96 -5.95 -12.74
N GLY A 95 -2.38 -5.12 -13.68
CA GLY A 95 -3.52 -5.43 -14.55
C GLY A 95 -3.29 -6.70 -15.37
N ARG A 96 -2.13 -6.87 -15.98
CA ARG A 96 -1.80 -8.03 -16.81
C ARG A 96 -1.87 -9.35 -16.04
N ILE A 97 -1.23 -9.41 -14.86
CA ILE A 97 -1.16 -10.65 -14.06
C ILE A 97 -2.45 -10.95 -13.27
N LEU A 98 -3.32 -9.96 -13.08
CA LEU A 98 -4.61 -10.12 -12.44
C LEU A 98 -5.64 -10.65 -13.42
N LYS A 99 -6.45 -11.63 -13.01
CA LYS A 99 -7.58 -12.15 -13.80
C LYS A 99 -8.64 -11.08 -14.05
N PRO A 100 -9.38 -11.12 -15.18
CA PRO A 100 -10.57 -10.28 -15.34
C PRO A 100 -11.54 -10.47 -14.17
N GLY A 101 -11.97 -9.36 -13.59
CA GLY A 101 -12.81 -9.37 -12.39
C GLY A 101 -12.10 -9.66 -11.07
N GLY A 102 -10.79 -9.91 -11.08
CA GLY A 102 -9.94 -10.02 -9.89
C GLY A 102 -9.77 -8.69 -9.14
N TYR A 103 -9.23 -8.74 -7.95
CA TYR A 103 -9.13 -7.58 -7.06
C TYR A 103 -7.69 -7.16 -6.80
N LEU A 104 -7.47 -5.85 -6.81
CA LEU A 104 -6.26 -5.20 -6.31
C LEU A 104 -6.59 -4.49 -5.00
N ILE A 105 -5.86 -4.82 -3.93
CA ILE A 105 -5.85 -4.06 -2.68
C ILE A 105 -4.56 -3.25 -2.66
N LEU A 106 -4.70 -1.92 -2.72
CA LEU A 106 -3.58 -0.98 -2.72
C LEU A 106 -3.63 -0.12 -1.47
N SER A 107 -2.55 -0.05 -0.70
CA SER A 107 -2.42 0.95 0.36
C SER A 107 -1.27 1.91 0.10
N THR A 108 -1.45 3.17 0.51
CA THR A 108 -0.44 4.23 0.32
C THR A 108 -0.69 5.40 1.27
N PRO A 109 0.33 6.19 1.63
CA PRO A 109 0.18 7.39 2.44
C PRO A 109 -0.72 8.45 1.78
N ASN A 110 -1.48 9.17 2.59
CA ASN A 110 -2.34 10.26 2.16
C ASN A 110 -1.67 11.63 2.40
N LEU A 111 -1.32 12.31 1.30
CA LEU A 111 -0.76 13.66 1.37
C LEU A 111 -1.71 14.63 2.08
N ALA A 112 -3.02 14.53 1.85
CA ALA A 112 -4.05 15.39 2.41
C ALA A 112 -4.62 14.90 3.76
N SER A 113 -3.91 14.05 4.48
CA SER A 113 -4.34 13.58 5.80
C SER A 113 -4.56 14.75 6.77
N TRP A 114 -5.43 14.57 7.77
CA TRP A 114 -5.68 15.58 8.79
C TRP A 114 -4.39 16.06 9.46
N TYR A 115 -3.46 15.15 9.70
CA TYR A 115 -2.17 15.43 10.32
C TYR A 115 -1.29 16.29 9.41
N ASN A 116 -1.20 15.96 8.13
CA ASN A 116 -0.42 16.72 7.15
C ASN A 116 -1.00 18.12 6.92
N ARG A 117 -2.33 18.27 6.93
CA ARG A 117 -3.00 19.59 6.85
C ARG A 117 -2.60 20.50 8.01
N ILE A 118 -2.56 19.97 9.24
CA ILE A 118 -2.11 20.74 10.41
C ILE A 118 -0.63 21.10 10.29
N ARG A 119 0.21 20.19 9.79
CA ARG A 119 1.62 20.47 9.55
C ARG A 119 1.81 21.63 8.56
N LEU A 120 1.11 21.59 7.42
CA LEU A 120 1.17 22.63 6.40
C LEU A 120 0.70 24.01 6.93
N ILE A 121 -0.39 24.08 7.69
CA ILE A 121 -0.86 25.31 8.34
C ILE A 121 0.20 25.88 9.28
N ARG A 122 1.02 25.03 9.88
CA ARG A 122 2.13 25.42 10.77
C ARG A 122 3.45 25.70 10.01
N GLY A 123 3.44 25.70 8.67
CA GLY A 123 4.65 25.87 7.87
C GLY A 123 5.61 24.68 7.91
N LEU A 124 5.15 23.49 8.31
CA LEU A 124 5.94 22.27 8.36
C LEU A 124 5.65 21.39 7.16
N VAL A 125 6.67 20.69 6.65
CA VAL A 125 6.48 19.71 5.57
C VAL A 125 5.59 18.54 6.01
N PRO A 126 4.75 18.00 5.09
CA PRO A 126 3.98 16.78 5.35
C PRO A 126 4.87 15.61 5.76
N ARG A 127 4.36 14.70 6.59
CA ARG A 127 5.15 13.58 7.11
C ARG A 127 5.71 12.68 6.02
N SER A 128 4.90 12.39 5.01
CA SER A 128 5.24 11.48 3.90
C SER A 128 5.74 12.24 2.67
N TYR A 129 6.19 13.48 2.83
CA TYR A 129 6.66 14.30 1.71
C TYR A 129 7.94 13.71 1.09
N PRO A 130 8.00 13.53 -0.23
CA PRO A 130 9.21 13.09 -0.89
C PRO A 130 10.29 14.16 -0.73
N GLY A 131 11.29 13.86 0.11
CA GLY A 131 12.44 14.73 0.31
C GLY A 131 13.39 14.67 -0.88
N THR A 132 14.14 15.76 -1.11
CA THR A 132 15.31 15.68 -1.99
C THR A 132 16.47 15.03 -1.24
N SER A 133 17.38 14.36 -1.94
CA SER A 133 18.55 13.70 -1.35
C SER A 133 19.43 14.60 -0.48
N SER A 134 19.31 15.92 -0.64
CA SER A 134 20.01 16.95 0.10
C SER A 134 19.17 17.67 1.16
N THR A 135 17.85 17.49 1.14
CA THR A 135 16.94 18.14 2.09
C THR A 135 16.68 17.19 3.23
N ILE A 136 17.58 17.17 4.17
CA ILE A 136 17.33 16.50 5.43
C ILE A 136 16.34 17.37 6.19
N SER A 137 15.11 16.93 6.31
CA SER A 137 14.21 17.52 7.29
C SER A 137 14.82 17.29 8.66
N LYS A 138 14.95 18.36 9.45
CA LYS A 138 15.34 18.25 10.87
C LYS A 138 14.28 17.50 11.70
N ASP A 139 13.16 17.20 11.09
CA ASP A 139 12.05 16.46 11.68
C ASP A 139 12.18 14.99 11.32
N GLU A 140 12.60 14.17 12.27
CA GLU A 140 12.75 12.71 12.14
C GLU A 140 11.45 11.98 11.74
N LEU A 141 10.31 12.69 11.81
CA LEU A 141 9.01 12.14 11.38
C LEU A 141 8.77 12.23 9.87
N VAL A 142 9.66 12.88 9.11
CA VAL A 142 9.56 12.97 7.65
C VAL A 142 10.25 11.76 7.04
N ASP A 143 9.48 10.90 6.38
CA ASP A 143 10.01 9.78 5.61
C ASP A 143 10.48 10.26 4.23
N ASN A 144 11.79 10.32 4.03
CA ASN A 144 12.41 10.80 2.78
C ASN A 144 12.56 9.69 1.71
N LYS A 145 12.00 8.49 1.94
CA LYS A 145 12.11 7.37 1.00
C LYS A 145 11.01 7.37 -0.05
N HIS A 146 9.91 8.08 0.18
CA HIS A 146 8.84 8.19 -0.79
C HIS A 146 9.26 9.04 -1.98
N ILE A 147 8.92 8.61 -3.18
CA ILE A 147 9.17 9.33 -4.44
C ILE A 147 7.94 10.16 -4.79
N ARG A 148 6.74 9.62 -4.53
CA ARG A 148 5.49 10.34 -4.78
C ARG A 148 4.45 10.05 -3.70
N VAL A 149 3.75 11.09 -3.30
CA VAL A 149 2.63 10.98 -2.36
C VAL A 149 1.48 11.83 -2.89
N ASN A 150 0.35 11.22 -3.11
CA ASN A 150 -0.81 11.88 -3.70
C ASN A 150 -1.99 11.94 -2.71
N VAL A 151 -3.05 12.59 -3.13
CA VAL A 151 -4.32 12.63 -2.42
C VAL A 151 -5.26 11.53 -2.93
N LEU A 152 -6.34 11.29 -2.19
CA LEU A 152 -7.34 10.26 -2.53
C LEU A 152 -7.85 10.37 -3.98
N SER A 153 -8.22 11.57 -4.43
CA SER A 153 -8.76 11.77 -5.77
C SER A 153 -7.78 11.42 -6.89
N GLU A 154 -6.51 11.74 -6.71
CA GLU A 154 -5.47 11.46 -7.70
C GLU A 154 -5.22 9.96 -7.83
N TRP A 155 -5.14 9.24 -6.70
CA TRP A 155 -4.99 7.79 -6.73
C TRP A 155 -6.23 7.09 -7.29
N THR A 156 -7.44 7.59 -6.99
CA THR A 156 -8.68 7.07 -7.59
C THR A 156 -8.65 7.21 -9.10
N HIS A 157 -8.35 8.42 -9.60
CA HIS A 157 -8.25 8.68 -11.04
C HIS A 157 -7.17 7.83 -11.71
N PHE A 158 -6.02 7.68 -11.06
CA PHE A 158 -4.92 6.81 -11.53
C PHE A 158 -5.37 5.37 -11.71
N LEU A 159 -6.04 4.78 -10.71
CA LEU A 159 -6.54 3.40 -10.77
C LEU A 159 -7.57 3.25 -11.89
N GLU A 160 -8.52 4.18 -12.01
CA GLU A 160 -9.55 4.15 -13.04
C GLU A 160 -8.97 4.29 -14.46
N LYS A 161 -7.93 5.10 -14.64
CA LYS A 161 -7.19 5.21 -15.91
C LYS A 161 -6.56 3.87 -16.34
N HIS A 162 -6.16 3.05 -15.38
CA HIS A 162 -5.55 1.73 -15.60
C HIS A 162 -6.55 0.57 -15.51
N GLU A 163 -7.82 0.81 -15.83
CA GLU A 163 -8.88 -0.20 -15.90
C GLU A 163 -9.19 -0.91 -14.57
N PHE A 164 -8.91 -0.23 -13.44
CA PHE A 164 -9.30 -0.67 -12.12
C PHE A 164 -10.50 0.13 -11.61
N GLN A 165 -11.66 -0.49 -11.52
CA GLN A 165 -12.83 0.12 -10.89
C GLN A 165 -12.65 0.13 -9.37
N VAL A 166 -12.53 1.31 -8.76
CA VAL A 166 -12.47 1.45 -7.29
C VAL A 166 -13.85 1.12 -6.70
N THR A 167 -13.93 0.02 -5.97
CA THR A 167 -15.20 -0.48 -5.36
C THR A 167 -15.35 -0.04 -3.92
N GLU A 168 -14.24 0.03 -3.17
CA GLU A 168 -14.22 0.47 -1.77
C GLU A 168 -12.98 1.31 -1.48
N VAL A 169 -13.12 2.25 -0.54
CA VAL A 169 -11.98 3.02 0.00
C VAL A 169 -12.08 3.05 1.52
N HIS A 170 -10.99 2.69 2.18
CA HIS A 170 -10.90 2.68 3.63
C HIS A 170 -9.77 3.59 4.12
N GLY A 171 -9.99 4.24 5.26
CA GLY A 171 -8.95 4.98 5.96
C GLY A 171 -8.23 4.08 6.96
N SER A 172 -6.90 4.16 7.00
CA SER A 172 -6.10 3.51 8.02
C SER A 172 -5.07 4.47 8.64
N SER A 173 -4.36 4.02 9.66
CA SER A 173 -3.51 4.88 10.46
C SER A 173 -2.17 4.24 10.83
N HIS A 174 -1.10 4.97 10.58
CA HIS A 174 0.22 4.69 11.14
C HIS A 174 0.42 5.28 12.55
N ILE A 175 -0.42 6.22 12.98
CA ILE A 175 -0.30 6.90 14.29
C ILE A 175 -0.64 5.95 15.43
N GLN A 176 -1.43 4.90 15.17
CA GLN A 176 -1.86 3.95 16.19
C GLN A 176 -0.69 3.17 16.85
N ALA A 177 0.42 3.03 16.15
CA ALA A 177 1.61 2.35 16.65
C ALA A 177 2.41 3.17 17.69
N LEU A 178 2.14 4.48 17.84
CA LEU A 178 2.87 5.32 18.81
C LEU A 178 2.47 4.98 20.24
N GLU A 179 3.42 4.70 21.11
CA GLU A 179 3.22 4.58 22.56
C GLU A 179 3.46 5.92 23.24
N GLY A 180 2.80 6.19 24.37
CA GLY A 180 3.14 7.39 25.14
C GLY A 180 2.02 8.11 25.89
N SER A 181 2.21 9.39 26.07
CA SER A 181 1.54 10.31 26.98
C SER A 181 0.05 10.55 26.72
N LEU A 182 -0.63 11.27 27.60
CA LEU A 182 -2.02 11.75 27.41
C LEU A 182 -2.20 12.49 26.08
N ARG A 183 -1.20 13.26 25.63
CA ARG A 183 -1.20 13.92 24.32
C ARG A 183 -1.26 12.90 23.17
N THR A 184 -0.49 11.82 23.25
CA THR A 184 -0.50 10.74 22.26
C THR A 184 -1.87 10.04 22.22
N ARG A 185 -2.49 9.81 23.37
CA ARG A 185 -3.85 9.23 23.47
C ARG A 185 -4.89 10.12 22.77
N PHE A 186 -4.82 11.43 22.96
CA PHE A 186 -5.69 12.39 22.30
C PHE A 186 -5.48 12.40 20.77
N ILE A 187 -4.23 12.41 20.32
CA ILE A 187 -3.90 12.32 18.89
C ILE A 187 -4.45 11.03 18.27
N LYS A 188 -4.29 9.88 18.94
CA LYS A 188 -4.86 8.60 18.50
C LYS A 188 -6.39 8.63 18.41
N PHE A 189 -7.06 9.31 19.33
CA PHE A 189 -8.51 9.46 19.31
C PHE A 189 -8.95 10.27 18.08
N ILE A 190 -8.33 11.43 17.80
CA ILE A 190 -8.61 12.24 16.60
C ILE A 190 -8.34 11.42 15.34
N ASP A 191 -7.22 10.73 15.30
CA ASP A 191 -6.84 9.91 14.16
C ASP A 191 -7.82 8.78 13.88
N ARG A 192 -8.34 8.12 14.92
CA ARG A 192 -9.39 7.11 14.79
C ARG A 192 -10.68 7.70 14.20
N LEU A 193 -11.04 8.92 14.56
CA LEU A 193 -12.19 9.61 13.95
C LEU A 193 -11.89 9.98 12.49
N ALA A 194 -10.70 10.46 12.21
CA ALA A 194 -10.26 10.81 10.85
C ALA A 194 -10.26 9.59 9.91
N CYS A 195 -9.89 8.41 10.39
CA CYS A 195 -9.92 7.17 9.61
C CYS A 195 -11.33 6.77 9.13
N ARG A 196 -12.39 7.31 9.73
CA ARG A 196 -13.77 7.13 9.22
C ARG A 196 -14.02 7.87 7.89
N ARG A 197 -13.15 8.80 7.53
CA ARG A 197 -13.18 9.55 6.27
C ARG A 197 -11.84 9.33 5.55
N PRO A 198 -11.76 8.47 4.53
CA PRO A 198 -10.50 8.13 3.86
C PRO A 198 -9.69 9.34 3.39
N SER A 199 -10.36 10.43 2.97
CA SER A 199 -9.70 11.68 2.58
C SER A 199 -8.97 12.42 3.72
N LEU A 200 -9.25 12.06 4.99
CA LEU A 200 -8.59 12.61 6.18
C LEU A 200 -7.65 11.61 6.86
N SER A 201 -7.74 10.33 6.56
CA SER A 201 -6.87 9.30 7.16
C SER A 201 -5.40 9.53 6.81
N THR A 202 -4.50 9.04 7.63
CA THR A 202 -3.06 9.13 7.38
C THR A 202 -2.61 8.18 6.28
N ASN A 203 -3.37 7.10 6.08
CA ASN A 203 -3.17 6.13 5.01
C ASN A 203 -4.50 5.80 4.35
N ILE A 204 -4.48 5.49 3.05
CA ILE A 204 -5.65 5.11 2.27
C ILE A 204 -5.47 3.68 1.81
N ILE A 205 -6.54 2.89 1.89
CA ILE A 205 -6.60 1.54 1.32
C ILE A 205 -7.70 1.55 0.27
N PHE A 206 -7.32 1.21 -0.95
CA PHE A 206 -8.24 1.02 -2.07
C PHE A 206 -8.51 -0.47 -2.25
N VAL A 207 -9.76 -0.81 -2.47
CA VAL A 207 -10.18 -2.08 -3.05
C VAL A 207 -10.66 -1.78 -4.46
N ALA A 208 -9.96 -2.29 -5.45
CA ALA A 208 -10.26 -2.02 -6.84
C ALA A 208 -10.40 -3.34 -7.62
N ARG A 209 -11.34 -3.39 -8.55
CA ARG A 209 -11.62 -4.57 -9.37
C ARG A 209 -11.15 -4.31 -10.78
N LYS A 210 -10.42 -5.26 -11.37
CA LYS A 210 -10.06 -5.22 -12.79
C LYS A 210 -11.33 -5.34 -13.63
N THR A 211 -11.54 -4.38 -14.56
CA THR A 211 -12.68 -4.33 -15.49
C THR A 211 -12.48 -5.22 -16.72
#